data_260115711660a40aa086581313845ede
#
_entry.id   260115711660a40aa086581313845ede
#
_cell.length_a   1.000
_cell.length_b   1.000
_cell.length_c   1.000
_cell.angle_alpha   90.00
_cell.angle_beta   90.00
_cell.angle_gamma   90.00
#
_symmetry.space_group_name_H-M   'P 1'
#
loop_
_entity.id
_entity.type
_entity.pdbx_description
1 polymer ?
#
loop_
_entity_poly.entity_id
_entity_poly.type
_entity_poly.pdbx_seq_one_letter_code
_entity_poly.pdbx_strand_id
1 'polypeptide(L)'
;MNGKLHFSKFNTYVENSKGEMLIYNSLNGWDGFCKLRAEDTYEFKRALGSGNLDCLPAHMIEPLTKRSMIVDESCDENQTLEYMRMKVITGALDNNVLHLVILPTGKCNFKCEYCYENFENGRMPQEIQDAIIAFVRQKISSYSGVSVSWFGGEPLIELDVIEYISQKLMAICSAMKKTYAAGITTNGYLLTPEVMKKLIKCHVFQYQITLDGARDIHDKYRHLIGGAPTFDRIESNLIGIKNEIKTRVICIS
;
A
#
# COMPACT_ATOMS: atom_id res chain seq x y z
N MET A 1 24.13 -3.20 -28.57
CA MET A 1 22.77 -3.73 -28.39
C MET A 1 22.07 -3.55 -29.73
N ASN A 2 21.97 -4.63 -30.53
CA ASN A 2 21.39 -4.56 -31.89
C ASN A 2 20.05 -5.28 -31.99
N GLY A 3 19.31 -5.34 -30.91
CA GLY A 3 17.94 -5.88 -30.92
C GLY A 3 16.94 -4.81 -31.30
N LYS A 4 15.90 -5.21 -32.03
CA LYS A 4 14.78 -4.34 -32.33
C LYS A 4 13.97 -4.11 -31.04
N LEU A 5 13.70 -2.85 -30.72
CA LEU A 5 12.93 -2.48 -29.54
C LEU A 5 11.43 -2.44 -29.84
N HIS A 6 10.60 -2.71 -28.84
CA HIS A 6 9.14 -2.54 -28.92
C HIS A 6 8.57 -2.03 -27.60
N PHE A 7 7.34 -1.49 -27.62
CA PHE A 7 6.63 -1.12 -26.40
C PHE A 7 6.21 -2.35 -25.63
N SER A 8 6.45 -2.34 -24.32
CA SER A 8 5.99 -3.40 -23.42
C SER A 8 4.45 -3.48 -23.44
N LYS A 9 3.93 -4.70 -23.50
CA LYS A 9 2.49 -4.98 -23.41
C LYS A 9 1.89 -4.71 -22.01
N PHE A 10 2.73 -4.51 -21.02
CA PHE A 10 2.33 -4.21 -19.64
C PHE A 10 2.27 -2.71 -19.34
N ASN A 11 2.39 -1.87 -20.38
CA ASN A 11 2.22 -0.43 -20.24
C ASN A 11 0.75 -0.04 -20.21
N THR A 12 0.44 0.91 -19.32
CA THR A 12 -0.84 1.64 -19.28
C THR A 12 -0.54 3.12 -19.50
N TYR A 13 -1.43 3.81 -20.21
CA TYR A 13 -1.24 5.19 -20.64
C TYR A 13 -2.41 6.06 -20.20
N VAL A 14 -2.12 7.21 -19.58
CA VAL A 14 -3.14 8.20 -19.21
C VAL A 14 -2.63 9.58 -19.59
N GLU A 15 -3.43 10.32 -20.37
CA GLU A 15 -3.16 11.72 -20.72
C GLU A 15 -4.05 12.65 -19.89
N ASN A 16 -3.46 13.72 -19.36
CA ASN A 16 -4.19 14.72 -18.62
C ASN A 16 -4.65 15.87 -19.52
N SER A 17 -5.46 16.79 -18.98
CA SER A 17 -6.00 17.94 -19.69
C SER A 17 -4.93 18.98 -20.16
N LYS A 18 -3.67 18.83 -19.69
CA LYS A 18 -2.53 19.68 -20.10
C LYS A 18 -1.71 19.06 -21.23
N GLY A 19 -2.13 17.90 -21.77
CA GLY A 19 -1.40 17.17 -22.81
C GLY A 19 -0.18 16.41 -22.29
N GLU A 20 0.01 16.31 -20.97
CA GLU A 20 1.06 15.47 -20.39
C GLU A 20 0.59 14.01 -20.31
N MET A 21 1.48 13.06 -20.58
CA MET A 21 1.17 11.64 -20.51
C MET A 21 1.85 10.99 -19.32
N LEU A 22 1.10 10.24 -18.54
CA LEU A 22 1.62 9.31 -17.54
C LEU A 22 1.62 7.91 -18.13
N ILE A 23 2.78 7.26 -18.07
CA ILE A 23 2.96 5.87 -18.47
C ILE A 23 3.23 5.07 -17.22
N TYR A 24 2.59 3.92 -17.10
CA TYR A 24 2.85 2.97 -16.02
C TYR A 24 3.11 1.58 -16.59
N ASN A 25 4.25 0.99 -16.23
CA ASN A 25 4.56 -0.40 -16.53
C ASN A 25 4.34 -1.27 -15.29
N SER A 26 3.36 -2.17 -15.35
CA SER A 26 2.96 -2.99 -14.20
C SER A 26 4.01 -4.03 -13.77
N LEU A 27 4.96 -4.40 -14.64
CA LEU A 27 6.05 -5.31 -14.26
C LEU A 27 7.11 -4.64 -13.36
N ASN A 28 7.20 -3.31 -13.37
CA ASN A 28 8.21 -2.58 -12.58
C ASN A 28 7.67 -1.97 -11.27
N GLY A 29 6.43 -2.23 -10.92
CA GLY A 29 5.83 -1.71 -9.68
C GLY A 29 6.02 -0.19 -9.55
N TRP A 30 6.53 0.28 -8.42
CA TRP A 30 6.72 1.72 -8.14
C TRP A 30 7.75 2.40 -9.05
N ASP A 31 8.72 1.69 -9.59
CA ASP A 31 9.71 2.23 -10.53
C ASP A 31 9.17 2.28 -11.96
N GLY A 32 8.00 1.70 -12.20
CA GLY A 32 7.33 1.63 -13.50
C GLY A 32 6.60 2.91 -13.92
N PHE A 33 6.73 4.03 -13.22
CA PHE A 33 6.09 5.30 -13.60
C PHE A 33 7.02 6.20 -14.40
N CYS A 34 6.50 6.77 -15.50
CA CYS A 34 7.14 7.82 -16.29
C CYS A 34 6.11 8.88 -16.66
N LYS A 35 6.46 10.15 -16.46
CA LYS A 35 5.66 11.27 -16.91
C LYS A 35 6.35 11.94 -18.09
N LEU A 36 5.65 12.05 -19.21
CA LEU A 36 6.08 12.79 -20.39
C LEU A 36 5.47 14.20 -20.37
N ARG A 37 6.25 15.18 -20.81
CA ARG A 37 5.78 16.55 -21.05
C ARG A 37 4.89 16.58 -22.28
N ALA A 38 4.05 17.59 -22.41
CA ALA A 38 3.13 17.75 -23.55
C ALA A 38 3.86 17.72 -24.90
N GLU A 39 5.07 18.31 -24.98
CA GLU A 39 5.91 18.33 -26.18
C GLU A 39 6.38 16.92 -26.61
N ASP A 40 6.69 16.05 -25.65
CA ASP A 40 7.13 14.69 -25.87
C ASP A 40 5.96 13.73 -26.14
N THR A 41 4.77 14.05 -25.64
CA THR A 41 3.55 13.21 -25.75
C THR A 41 3.15 13.00 -27.22
N TYR A 42 3.29 14.02 -28.06
CA TYR A 42 2.93 13.91 -29.48
C TYR A 42 3.81 12.86 -30.21
N GLU A 43 5.11 12.95 -30.06
CA GLU A 43 6.06 12.01 -30.71
C GLU A 43 5.89 10.59 -30.14
N PHE A 44 5.63 10.49 -28.84
CA PHE A 44 5.33 9.22 -28.19
C PHE A 44 4.07 8.57 -28.75
N LYS A 45 2.98 9.30 -28.91
CA LYS A 45 1.73 8.79 -29.53
C LYS A 45 1.93 8.36 -30.97
N ARG A 46 2.72 9.11 -31.73
CA ARG A 46 3.06 8.76 -33.11
C ARG A 46 3.81 7.43 -33.18
N ALA A 47 4.81 7.25 -32.33
CA ALA A 47 5.56 6.01 -32.22
C ALA A 47 4.68 4.84 -31.76
N LEU A 48 3.82 5.07 -30.76
CA LEU A 48 2.90 4.06 -30.24
C LEU A 48 1.89 3.61 -31.31
N GLY A 49 1.33 4.55 -32.08
CA GLY A 49 0.35 4.26 -33.11
C GLY A 49 0.95 3.56 -34.34
N SER A 50 2.21 3.83 -34.69
CA SER A 50 2.91 3.19 -35.80
C SER A 50 3.65 1.91 -35.42
N GLY A 51 3.86 1.67 -34.13
CA GLY A 51 4.74 0.59 -33.63
C GLY A 51 6.22 0.81 -33.95
N ASN A 52 6.58 2.00 -34.49
CA ASN A 52 7.96 2.30 -34.89
C ASN A 52 8.62 3.22 -33.85
N LEU A 53 9.58 2.67 -33.12
CA LEU A 53 10.34 3.38 -32.11
C LEU A 53 11.43 4.30 -32.65
N ASP A 54 11.82 4.16 -33.93
CA ASP A 54 12.80 5.07 -34.55
C ASP A 54 12.31 6.52 -34.61
N CYS A 55 11.00 6.71 -34.47
CA CYS A 55 10.37 8.04 -34.37
C CYS A 55 10.54 8.71 -33.01
N LEU A 56 10.99 7.97 -31.97
CA LEU A 56 11.16 8.56 -30.63
C LEU A 56 12.43 9.38 -30.54
N PRO A 57 12.38 10.56 -29.93
CA PRO A 57 13.57 11.33 -29.60
C PRO A 57 14.53 10.53 -28.71
N ALA A 58 15.83 10.64 -28.98
CA ALA A 58 16.89 9.87 -28.29
C ALA A 58 16.83 10.03 -26.76
N HIS A 59 16.46 11.23 -26.27
CA HIS A 59 16.35 11.49 -24.84
C HIS A 59 15.25 10.70 -24.12
N MET A 60 14.29 10.14 -24.87
CA MET A 60 13.20 9.33 -24.32
C MET A 60 13.56 7.85 -24.23
N ILE A 61 14.44 7.36 -25.09
CA ILE A 61 14.75 5.92 -25.20
C ILE A 61 15.29 5.38 -23.87
N GLU A 62 16.32 6.00 -23.32
CA GLU A 62 16.97 5.54 -22.08
C GLU A 62 16.00 5.52 -20.87
N PRO A 63 15.26 6.60 -20.55
CA PRO A 63 14.30 6.59 -19.44
C PRO A 63 13.18 5.57 -19.57
N LEU A 64 12.68 5.32 -20.79
CA LEU A 64 11.63 4.35 -21.06
C LEU A 64 12.15 2.92 -20.96
N THR A 65 13.36 2.66 -21.50
CA THR A 65 14.00 1.34 -21.41
C THR A 65 14.34 0.99 -19.96
N LYS A 66 14.89 1.95 -19.19
CA LYS A 66 15.21 1.76 -17.78
C LYS A 66 13.98 1.36 -16.93
N ARG A 67 12.79 1.75 -17.37
CA ARG A 67 11.52 1.44 -16.71
C ARG A 67 10.75 0.29 -17.36
N SER A 68 11.42 -0.45 -18.25
CA SER A 68 10.83 -1.57 -19.03
C SER A 68 9.57 -1.19 -19.82
N MET A 69 9.42 0.10 -20.14
CA MET A 69 8.33 0.59 -21.01
C MET A 69 8.62 0.33 -22.48
N ILE A 70 9.90 0.23 -22.81
CA ILE A 70 10.45 -0.25 -24.08
C ILE A 70 11.37 -1.41 -23.76
N VAL A 71 11.19 -2.51 -24.45
CA VAL A 71 11.94 -3.75 -24.25
C VAL A 71 12.50 -4.27 -25.57
N ASP A 72 13.55 -5.05 -25.50
CA ASP A 72 14.15 -5.73 -26.65
C ASP A 72 13.26 -6.91 -27.10
N GLU A 73 13.17 -7.19 -28.40
CA GLU A 73 12.40 -8.33 -28.95
C GLU A 73 12.83 -9.69 -28.37
N SER A 74 14.05 -9.82 -27.87
CA SER A 74 14.52 -11.03 -27.18
C SER A 74 13.99 -11.16 -25.75
N CYS A 75 13.37 -10.11 -25.20
CA CYS A 75 12.81 -10.09 -23.85
C CYS A 75 11.47 -10.83 -23.83
N ASP A 76 11.45 -12.01 -23.21
CA ASP A 76 10.19 -12.70 -22.93
C ASP A 76 9.51 -12.11 -21.67
N GLU A 77 8.61 -11.14 -21.92
CA GLU A 77 7.86 -10.49 -20.85
C GLU A 77 6.93 -11.46 -20.10
N ASN A 78 6.48 -12.56 -20.72
CA ASN A 78 5.71 -13.59 -20.02
C ASN A 78 6.59 -14.35 -19.03
N GLN A 79 7.80 -14.71 -19.43
CA GLN A 79 8.76 -15.34 -18.54
C GLN A 79 9.09 -14.44 -17.33
N THR A 80 9.23 -13.13 -17.57
CA THR A 80 9.42 -12.13 -16.51
C THR A 80 8.23 -12.12 -15.55
N LEU A 81 7.01 -12.13 -16.07
CA LEU A 81 5.79 -12.21 -15.27
C LEU A 81 5.74 -13.50 -14.44
N GLU A 82 6.02 -14.64 -15.04
CA GLU A 82 6.04 -15.93 -14.33
C GLU A 82 7.12 -15.97 -13.25
N TYR A 83 8.30 -15.40 -13.50
CA TYR A 83 9.33 -15.25 -12.48
C TYR A 83 8.84 -14.38 -11.30
N MET A 84 8.17 -13.26 -11.58
CA MET A 84 7.58 -12.42 -10.52
C MET A 84 6.48 -13.17 -9.74
N ARG A 85 5.61 -13.90 -10.42
CA ARG A 85 4.60 -14.75 -9.78
C ARG A 85 5.24 -15.80 -8.87
N MET A 86 6.25 -16.50 -9.36
CA MET A 86 6.99 -17.47 -8.56
C MET A 86 7.64 -16.81 -7.34
N LYS A 87 8.23 -15.62 -7.50
CA LYS A 87 8.84 -14.87 -6.39
C LYS A 87 7.80 -14.46 -5.33
N VAL A 88 6.60 -14.05 -5.74
CA VAL A 88 5.51 -13.74 -4.80
C VAL A 88 5.04 -15.00 -4.09
N ILE A 89 4.83 -16.10 -4.84
CA ILE A 89 4.39 -17.40 -4.27
C ILE A 89 5.45 -17.95 -3.30
N THR A 90 6.72 -17.95 -3.69
CA THR A 90 7.81 -18.44 -2.82
C THR A 90 8.00 -17.54 -1.60
N GLY A 91 7.88 -16.21 -1.75
CA GLY A 91 7.91 -15.27 -0.63
C GLY A 91 6.72 -15.44 0.32
N ALA A 92 5.53 -15.75 -0.21
CA ALA A 92 4.35 -16.06 0.60
C ALA A 92 4.44 -17.43 1.29
N LEU A 93 5.19 -18.38 0.71
CA LEU A 93 5.48 -19.69 1.30
C LEU A 93 6.71 -19.68 2.20
N ASP A 94 7.46 -18.58 2.24
CA ASP A 94 8.58 -18.44 3.17
C ASP A 94 8.03 -18.19 4.59
N ASN A 95 7.80 -19.28 5.29
CA ASN A 95 7.27 -19.34 6.66
C ASN A 95 8.27 -18.79 7.72
N ASN A 96 9.26 -17.99 7.29
CA ASN A 96 10.31 -17.52 8.18
C ASN A 96 9.86 -16.34 9.06
N VAL A 97 8.72 -15.71 8.77
CA VAL A 97 8.12 -14.63 9.56
C VAL A 97 6.74 -15.07 10.06
N LEU A 98 6.50 -14.88 11.35
CA LEU A 98 5.17 -15.12 11.94
C LEU A 98 4.24 -13.95 11.59
N HIS A 99 3.30 -14.19 10.67
CA HIS A 99 2.31 -13.20 10.27
C HIS A 99 1.05 -13.31 11.12
N LEU A 100 0.62 -12.20 11.69
CA LEU A 100 -0.60 -12.10 12.50
C LEU A 100 -1.51 -11.01 11.95
N VAL A 101 -2.79 -11.31 11.79
CA VAL A 101 -3.84 -10.32 11.57
C VAL A 101 -4.59 -10.17 12.90
N ILE A 102 -4.54 -8.97 13.47
CA ILE A 102 -5.11 -8.70 14.81
C ILE A 102 -6.18 -7.62 14.65
N LEU A 103 -7.38 -7.93 15.18
CA LEU A 103 -8.53 -7.03 15.19
C LEU A 103 -8.74 -6.52 16.63
N PRO A 104 -8.27 -5.30 16.96
CA PRO A 104 -8.45 -4.72 18.31
C PRO A 104 -9.91 -4.57 18.69
N THR A 105 -10.76 -4.38 17.68
CA THR A 105 -12.22 -4.27 17.83
C THR A 105 -12.93 -4.64 16.52
N GLY A 106 -14.15 -5.17 16.61
CA GLY A 106 -15.07 -5.25 15.49
C GLY A 106 -15.90 -3.99 15.28
N LYS A 107 -15.88 -3.01 16.23
CA LYS A 107 -16.61 -1.74 16.08
C LYS A 107 -15.96 -0.84 15.05
N CYS A 108 -16.78 -0.04 14.38
CA CYS A 108 -16.35 0.99 13.45
C CYS A 108 -17.09 2.30 13.75
N ASN A 109 -16.48 3.44 13.50
CA ASN A 109 -17.13 4.75 13.52
C ASN A 109 -17.84 5.08 12.20
N PHE A 110 -17.58 4.29 11.13
CA PHE A 110 -18.27 4.41 9.84
C PHE A 110 -19.41 3.40 9.71
N LYS A 111 -20.33 3.70 8.78
CA LYS A 111 -21.35 2.80 8.28
C LYS A 111 -21.34 2.83 6.75
N CYS A 112 -20.29 2.21 6.18
CA CYS A 112 -20.13 2.14 4.73
C CYS A 112 -21.23 1.26 4.11
N GLU A 113 -21.80 1.68 2.98
CA GLU A 113 -22.89 0.99 2.29
C GLU A 113 -22.55 -0.44 1.84
N TYR A 114 -21.27 -0.71 1.58
CA TYR A 114 -20.79 -2.00 1.09
C TYR A 114 -19.99 -2.79 2.13
N CYS A 115 -20.04 -2.37 3.41
CA CYS A 115 -19.25 -3.03 4.45
C CYS A 115 -19.78 -4.45 4.71
N TYR A 116 -18.87 -5.41 4.71
CA TYR A 116 -19.19 -6.82 4.99
C TYR A 116 -19.08 -7.17 6.48
N GLU A 117 -18.56 -6.26 7.31
CA GLU A 117 -18.42 -6.47 8.75
C GLU A 117 -19.77 -6.35 9.45
N ASN A 118 -20.04 -7.24 10.40
CA ASN A 118 -21.28 -7.25 11.17
C ASN A 118 -21.22 -6.46 12.49
N PHE A 119 -20.05 -5.94 12.87
CA PHE A 119 -19.80 -5.11 14.06
C PHE A 119 -20.24 -5.71 15.41
N GLU A 120 -20.43 -7.03 15.48
CA GLU A 120 -20.92 -7.71 16.69
C GLU A 120 -19.89 -7.72 17.81
N ASN A 121 -18.61 -7.85 17.47
CA ASN A 121 -17.52 -7.92 18.44
C ASN A 121 -17.07 -6.52 18.85
N GLY A 122 -17.04 -6.27 20.16
CA GLY A 122 -16.52 -5.04 20.75
C GLY A 122 -14.99 -5.01 20.85
N ARG A 123 -14.50 -4.25 21.82
CA ARG A 123 -13.07 -4.19 22.18
C ARG A 123 -12.53 -5.58 22.54
N MET A 124 -11.32 -5.88 22.09
CA MET A 124 -10.61 -7.11 22.44
C MET A 124 -10.36 -7.18 23.96
N PRO A 125 -10.86 -8.24 24.66
CA PRO A 125 -10.62 -8.43 26.09
C PRO A 125 -9.13 -8.54 26.43
N GLN A 126 -8.74 -8.12 27.62
CA GLN A 126 -7.35 -8.15 28.08
C GLN A 126 -6.77 -9.57 28.04
N GLU A 127 -7.57 -10.59 28.37
CA GLU A 127 -7.17 -12.00 28.36
C GLU A 127 -6.73 -12.45 26.95
N ILE A 128 -7.42 -11.97 25.91
CA ILE A 128 -7.06 -12.29 24.52
C ILE A 128 -5.78 -11.54 24.11
N GLN A 129 -5.62 -10.28 24.54
CA GLN A 129 -4.38 -9.53 24.30
C GLN A 129 -3.16 -10.27 24.91
N ASP A 130 -3.29 -10.73 26.14
CA ASP A 130 -2.24 -11.46 26.85
C ASP A 130 -2.01 -12.85 26.24
N ALA A 131 -3.06 -13.53 25.78
CA ALA A 131 -2.95 -14.80 25.07
C ALA A 131 -2.17 -14.66 23.74
N ILE A 132 -2.39 -13.59 22.97
CA ILE A 132 -1.63 -13.30 21.74
C ILE A 132 -0.14 -13.11 22.07
N ILE A 133 0.16 -12.35 23.13
CA ILE A 133 1.53 -12.09 23.57
C ILE A 133 2.21 -13.40 24.00
N ALA A 134 1.51 -14.24 24.76
CA ALA A 134 2.01 -15.55 25.20
C ALA A 134 2.26 -16.49 24.02
N PHE A 135 1.33 -16.54 23.04
CA PHE A 135 1.48 -17.29 21.81
C PHE A 135 2.74 -16.89 21.04
N VAL A 136 2.94 -15.60 20.82
CA VAL A 136 4.14 -15.10 20.12
C VAL A 136 5.41 -15.48 20.89
N ARG A 137 5.42 -15.32 22.21
CA ARG A 137 6.58 -15.70 23.05
C ARG A 137 6.94 -17.17 22.91
N GLN A 138 5.93 -18.05 22.80
CA GLN A 138 6.14 -19.48 22.63
C GLN A 138 6.66 -19.84 21.24
N LYS A 139 6.20 -19.13 20.19
CA LYS A 139 6.46 -19.51 18.80
C LYS A 139 7.66 -18.82 18.16
N ILE A 140 8.07 -17.65 18.65
CA ILE A 140 9.03 -16.76 17.97
C ILE A 140 10.41 -17.39 17.74
N SER A 141 10.80 -18.40 18.53
CA SER A 141 12.10 -19.09 18.35
C SER A 141 12.21 -19.73 16.94
N SER A 142 11.11 -20.18 16.38
CA SER A 142 11.03 -20.84 15.06
C SER A 142 10.96 -19.85 13.88
N TYR A 143 10.94 -18.53 14.13
CA TYR A 143 10.78 -17.50 13.11
C TYR A 143 11.92 -16.49 13.15
N SER A 144 12.15 -15.80 12.04
CA SER A 144 13.10 -14.66 11.95
C SER A 144 12.51 -13.36 12.51
N GLY A 145 11.18 -13.27 12.61
CA GLY A 145 10.49 -12.09 13.09
C GLY A 145 8.98 -12.26 13.19
N VAL A 146 8.32 -11.17 13.57
CA VAL A 146 6.86 -11.04 13.63
C VAL A 146 6.42 -9.90 12.74
N SER A 147 5.39 -10.13 11.94
CA SER A 147 4.68 -9.12 11.16
C SER A 147 3.22 -9.06 11.62
N VAL A 148 2.74 -7.87 11.98
CA VAL A 148 1.36 -7.66 12.42
C VAL A 148 0.62 -6.79 11.43
N SER A 149 -0.56 -7.23 11.02
CA SER A 149 -1.54 -6.43 10.27
C SER A 149 -2.70 -6.07 11.20
N TRP A 150 -2.79 -4.81 11.58
CA TRP A 150 -3.91 -4.29 12.35
C TRP A 150 -5.10 -4.08 11.42
N PHE A 151 -6.22 -4.70 11.77
CA PHE A 151 -7.45 -4.72 10.98
C PHE A 151 -8.69 -4.66 11.89
N GLY A 152 -9.88 -4.89 11.35
CA GLY A 152 -11.16 -4.93 12.06
C GLY A 152 -12.14 -3.90 11.52
N GLY A 153 -13.12 -3.49 12.31
CA GLY A 153 -14.02 -2.42 11.92
C GLY A 153 -13.25 -1.11 11.70
N GLU A 154 -12.81 -0.47 12.80
CA GLU A 154 -11.81 0.61 12.76
C GLU A 154 -10.82 0.41 13.91
N PRO A 155 -9.60 -0.04 13.63
CA PRO A 155 -8.64 -0.38 14.67
C PRO A 155 -8.22 0.82 15.54
N LEU A 156 -8.27 2.05 15.03
CA LEU A 156 -7.88 3.25 15.78
C LEU A 156 -8.87 3.65 16.88
N ILE A 157 -10.05 3.04 16.94
CA ILE A 157 -10.96 3.19 18.09
C ILE A 157 -10.31 2.65 19.36
N GLU A 158 -9.53 1.58 19.23
CA GLU A 158 -8.84 0.91 20.33
C GLU A 158 -7.32 1.04 20.18
N LEU A 159 -6.85 2.28 20.02
CA LEU A 159 -5.43 2.59 19.84
C LEU A 159 -4.55 2.08 20.98
N ASP A 160 -5.04 2.10 22.21
CA ASP A 160 -4.34 1.60 23.39
C ASP A 160 -4.10 0.09 23.35
N VAL A 161 -5.00 -0.70 22.75
CA VAL A 161 -4.79 -2.14 22.50
C VAL A 161 -3.63 -2.34 21.54
N ILE A 162 -3.59 -1.52 20.46
CA ILE A 162 -2.47 -1.53 19.50
C ILE A 162 -1.16 -1.20 20.21
N GLU A 163 -1.13 -0.11 20.99
CA GLU A 163 0.05 0.31 21.75
C GLU A 163 0.51 -0.79 22.72
N TYR A 164 -0.41 -1.37 23.48
CA TYR A 164 -0.09 -2.42 24.47
C TYR A 164 0.54 -3.66 23.83
N ILE A 165 -0.15 -4.24 22.85
CA ILE A 165 0.31 -5.47 22.19
C ILE A 165 1.64 -5.20 21.45
N SER A 166 1.73 -4.10 20.66
CA SER A 166 2.95 -3.76 19.93
C SER A 166 4.16 -3.63 20.84
N GLN A 167 4.04 -2.92 21.96
CA GLN A 167 5.13 -2.75 22.92
C GLN A 167 5.63 -4.09 23.48
N LYS A 168 4.69 -5.01 23.81
CA LYS A 168 5.04 -6.34 24.32
C LYS A 168 5.72 -7.21 23.26
N LEU A 169 5.19 -7.20 22.02
CA LEU A 169 5.79 -7.96 20.91
C LEU A 169 7.16 -7.43 20.52
N MET A 170 7.33 -6.11 20.47
CA MET A 170 8.63 -5.47 20.22
C MET A 170 9.65 -5.87 21.28
N ALA A 171 9.29 -5.87 22.56
CA ALA A 171 10.15 -6.29 23.64
C ALA A 171 10.58 -7.76 23.52
N ILE A 172 9.64 -8.66 23.19
CA ILE A 172 9.92 -10.09 22.95
C ILE A 172 10.88 -10.26 21.77
N CYS A 173 10.60 -9.61 20.63
CA CYS A 173 11.44 -9.69 19.44
C CYS A 173 12.85 -9.17 19.71
N SER A 174 12.97 -8.03 20.39
CA SER A 174 14.26 -7.44 20.77
C SER A 174 15.08 -8.37 21.65
N ALA A 175 14.47 -8.95 22.71
CA ALA A 175 15.14 -9.88 23.61
C ALA A 175 15.66 -11.13 22.90
N MET A 176 14.98 -11.57 21.83
CA MET A 176 15.35 -12.75 21.05
C MET A 176 16.13 -12.41 19.76
N LYS A 177 16.53 -11.15 19.56
CA LYS A 177 17.21 -10.66 18.35
C LYS A 177 16.44 -10.97 17.07
N LYS A 178 15.11 -10.83 17.11
CA LYS A 178 14.18 -11.02 16.01
C LYS A 178 13.63 -9.68 15.52
N THR A 179 13.15 -9.64 14.29
CA THR A 179 12.53 -8.43 13.73
C THR A 179 11.06 -8.30 14.12
N TYR A 180 10.57 -7.07 14.21
CA TYR A 180 9.16 -6.75 14.34
C TYR A 180 8.80 -5.64 13.37
N ALA A 181 7.69 -5.81 12.66
CA ALA A 181 7.11 -4.78 11.82
C ALA A 181 5.58 -4.89 11.85
N ALA A 182 4.89 -3.78 11.63
CA ALA A 182 3.44 -3.79 11.55
C ALA A 182 2.92 -2.88 10.45
N GLY A 183 1.72 -3.22 9.96
CA GLY A 183 0.89 -2.40 9.08
C GLY A 183 -0.50 -2.20 9.68
N ILE A 184 -1.25 -1.25 9.14
CA ILE A 184 -2.62 -0.96 9.56
C ILE A 184 -3.50 -0.65 8.36
N THR A 185 -4.70 -1.22 8.35
CA THR A 185 -5.80 -0.80 7.47
C THR A 185 -6.78 0.01 8.31
N THR A 186 -7.01 1.25 7.93
CA THR A 186 -7.86 2.20 8.66
C THR A 186 -8.69 3.05 7.69
N ASN A 187 -9.84 3.53 8.13
CA ASN A 187 -10.60 4.50 7.36
C ASN A 187 -9.97 5.92 7.38
N GLY A 188 -8.93 6.14 8.17
CA GLY A 188 -8.17 7.40 8.21
C GLY A 188 -8.81 8.54 9.00
N TYR A 189 -10.05 8.41 9.44
CA TYR A 189 -10.78 9.49 10.13
C TYR A 189 -10.16 9.87 11.48
N LEU A 190 -9.66 8.89 12.22
CA LEU A 190 -9.00 9.05 13.51
C LEU A 190 -7.47 9.18 13.38
N LEU A 191 -6.91 9.05 12.19
CA LEU A 191 -5.47 9.07 11.94
C LEU A 191 -4.96 10.51 11.90
N THR A 192 -4.88 11.17 13.05
CA THR A 192 -4.25 12.50 13.18
C THR A 192 -2.72 12.38 13.18
N PRO A 193 -1.98 13.50 12.97
CA PRO A 193 -0.51 13.49 13.10
C PRO A 193 -0.02 12.93 14.45
N GLU A 194 -0.73 13.20 15.55
CA GLU A 194 -0.40 12.70 16.88
C GLU A 194 -0.59 11.18 16.98
N VAL A 195 -1.70 10.66 16.42
CA VAL A 195 -1.98 9.22 16.35
C VAL A 195 -0.92 8.54 15.49
N MET A 196 -0.57 9.12 14.35
CA MET A 196 0.48 8.62 13.48
C MET A 196 1.83 8.51 14.20
N LYS A 197 2.22 9.54 14.99
CA LYS A 197 3.44 9.52 15.80
C LYS A 197 3.46 8.37 16.83
N LYS A 198 2.31 8.05 17.42
CA LYS A 198 2.15 6.90 18.32
C LYS A 198 2.31 5.57 17.57
N LEU A 199 1.67 5.44 16.42
CA LEU A 199 1.78 4.23 15.58
C LEU A 199 3.21 3.99 15.09
N ILE A 200 3.95 5.04 14.74
CA ILE A 200 5.38 4.93 14.37
C ILE A 200 6.19 4.36 15.54
N LYS A 201 5.93 4.78 16.78
CA LYS A 201 6.57 4.21 17.97
C LYS A 201 6.25 2.73 18.19
N CYS A 202 5.11 2.28 17.64
CA CYS A 202 4.70 0.87 17.62
C CYS A 202 5.22 0.11 16.38
N HIS A 203 6.18 0.69 15.63
CA HIS A 203 6.71 0.15 14.37
C HIS A 203 5.65 -0.16 13.31
N VAL A 204 4.55 0.59 13.29
CA VAL A 204 3.57 0.57 12.21
C VAL A 204 4.07 1.48 11.11
N PHE A 205 4.52 0.90 9.99
CA PHE A 205 5.14 1.64 8.88
C PHE A 205 4.39 1.48 7.56
N GLN A 206 3.40 0.58 7.50
CA GLN A 206 2.52 0.43 6.35
C GLN A 206 1.11 0.89 6.72
N TYR A 207 0.55 1.76 5.90
CA TYR A 207 -0.79 2.30 6.09
C TYR A 207 -1.61 2.07 4.83
N GLN A 208 -2.74 1.39 4.98
CA GLN A 208 -3.75 1.28 3.94
C GLN A 208 -4.94 2.12 4.35
N ILE A 209 -5.24 3.16 3.55
CA ILE A 209 -6.33 4.10 3.81
C ILE A 209 -7.23 4.13 2.59
N THR A 210 -8.52 3.87 2.77
CA THR A 210 -9.46 3.80 1.66
C THR A 210 -10.07 5.16 1.36
N LEU A 211 -9.94 5.60 0.10
CA LEU A 211 -10.62 6.76 -0.47
C LEU A 211 -11.35 6.32 -1.75
N ASP A 212 -12.67 6.36 -1.76
CA ASP A 212 -13.51 5.86 -2.86
C ASP A 212 -13.73 6.92 -3.96
N GLY A 213 -12.68 7.64 -4.34
CA GLY A 213 -12.73 8.65 -5.39
C GLY A 213 -12.93 10.07 -4.89
N ALA A 214 -13.64 10.90 -5.64
CA ALA A 214 -13.92 12.30 -5.29
C ALA A 214 -14.84 12.40 -4.07
N ARG A 215 -14.83 13.56 -3.41
CA ARG A 215 -15.56 13.84 -2.15
C ARG A 215 -17.01 13.37 -2.15
N ASP A 216 -17.76 13.75 -3.18
CA ASP A 216 -19.19 13.43 -3.31
C ASP A 216 -19.45 11.92 -3.43
N ILE A 217 -18.56 11.20 -4.12
CA ILE A 217 -18.62 9.74 -4.24
C ILE A 217 -18.24 9.08 -2.92
N HIS A 218 -17.12 9.50 -2.32
CA HIS A 218 -16.66 8.96 -1.05
C HIS A 218 -17.71 9.14 0.04
N ASP A 219 -18.21 10.34 0.26
CA ASP A 219 -19.15 10.66 1.33
C ASP A 219 -20.52 9.97 1.16
N LYS A 220 -20.91 9.65 -0.09
CA LYS A 220 -22.09 8.87 -0.38
C LYS A 220 -22.00 7.43 0.17
N TYR A 221 -20.83 6.80 0.02
CA TYR A 221 -20.66 5.39 0.36
C TYR A 221 -19.95 5.15 1.70
N ARG A 222 -19.20 6.13 2.22
CA ARG A 222 -18.35 6.02 3.42
C ARG A 222 -18.63 7.15 4.40
N HIS A 223 -19.80 7.12 5.01
CA HIS A 223 -20.21 8.11 6.01
C HIS A 223 -20.03 7.60 7.45
N LEU A 224 -20.04 8.51 8.43
CA LEU A 224 -20.11 8.16 9.85
C LEU A 224 -21.42 7.42 10.18
N ILE A 225 -21.43 6.70 11.30
CA ILE A 225 -22.69 6.30 11.94
C ILE A 225 -23.48 7.58 12.20
N GLY A 226 -24.68 7.69 11.58
CA GLY A 226 -25.49 8.91 11.60
C GLY A 226 -25.43 9.74 10.33
N GLY A 227 -24.68 9.32 9.31
CA GLY A 227 -24.72 9.86 7.95
C GLY A 227 -23.85 11.09 7.68
N ALA A 228 -23.04 11.55 8.65
CA ALA A 228 -22.17 12.70 8.43
C ALA A 228 -21.00 12.37 7.46
N PRO A 229 -20.56 13.35 6.62
CA PRO A 229 -19.49 13.17 5.66
C PRO A 229 -18.12 12.93 6.33
N THR A 230 -17.20 12.31 5.64
CA THR A 230 -15.91 11.88 6.19
C THR A 230 -14.69 12.31 5.40
N PHE A 231 -14.84 12.62 4.11
CA PHE A 231 -13.76 12.93 3.18
C PHE A 231 -12.86 14.07 3.67
N ASP A 232 -13.43 15.21 4.01
CA ASP A 232 -12.67 16.39 4.43
C ASP A 232 -11.83 16.15 5.67
N ARG A 233 -12.32 15.36 6.59
CA ARG A 233 -11.58 14.99 7.80
C ARG A 233 -10.40 14.09 7.47
N ILE A 234 -10.59 13.10 6.61
CA ILE A 234 -9.52 12.21 6.17
C ILE A 234 -8.47 12.99 5.39
N GLU A 235 -8.88 13.82 4.43
CA GLU A 235 -7.98 14.69 3.66
C GLU A 235 -7.16 15.61 4.57
N SER A 236 -7.81 16.30 5.51
CA SER A 236 -7.14 17.16 6.48
C SER A 236 -6.10 16.41 7.32
N ASN A 237 -6.41 15.20 7.78
CA ASN A 237 -5.47 14.35 8.51
C ASN A 237 -4.26 14.00 7.65
N LEU A 238 -4.47 13.59 6.40
CA LEU A 238 -3.39 13.21 5.47
C LEU A 238 -2.48 14.40 5.12
N ILE A 239 -3.07 15.59 4.92
CA ILE A 239 -2.31 16.83 4.71
C ILE A 239 -1.48 17.17 5.95
N GLY A 240 -2.08 17.09 7.14
CA GLY A 240 -1.37 17.30 8.41
C GLY A 240 -0.19 16.36 8.59
N ILE A 241 -0.40 15.07 8.35
CA ILE A 241 0.65 14.04 8.39
C ILE A 241 1.77 14.36 7.41
N LYS A 242 1.44 14.69 6.16
CA LYS A 242 2.42 15.04 5.13
C LYS A 242 3.30 16.24 5.54
N ASN A 243 2.71 17.22 6.20
CA ASN A 243 3.42 18.43 6.62
C ASN A 243 4.29 18.22 7.86
N GLU A 244 3.85 17.38 8.81
CA GLU A 244 4.53 17.21 10.09
C GLU A 244 5.48 16.01 10.13
N ILE A 245 5.23 15.00 9.31
CA ILE A 245 5.92 13.72 9.39
C ILE A 245 6.57 13.40 8.05
N LYS A 246 7.91 13.39 8.01
CA LYS A 246 8.69 12.98 6.84
C LYS A 246 8.70 11.44 6.72
N THR A 247 7.55 10.84 6.45
CA THR A 247 7.44 9.40 6.25
C THR A 247 6.74 9.09 4.93
N ARG A 248 6.93 7.87 4.43
CA ARG A 248 6.21 7.38 3.26
C ARG A 248 4.88 6.78 3.74
N VAL A 249 3.80 7.51 3.54
CA VAL A 249 2.44 6.96 3.68
C VAL A 249 2.07 6.33 2.35
N ILE A 250 1.72 5.06 2.36
CA ILE A 250 1.18 4.38 1.20
C ILE A 250 -0.33 4.49 1.32
N CYS A 251 -0.92 5.37 0.52
CA CYS A 251 -2.36 5.44 0.36
C CYS A 251 -2.73 4.51 -0.80
N ILE A 252 -3.58 3.55 -0.55
CA ILE A 252 -4.12 2.66 -1.57
C ILE A 252 -5.63 2.72 -1.45
N SER A 253 -6.29 2.92 -2.55
CA SER A 253 -7.75 2.97 -2.74
C SER A 253 -8.54 1.89 -2.06
#